data_8ecbd0c8f2b21a0b14894210a48b360f
#
_entry.id   8ecbd0c8f2b21a0b14894210a48b360f
#
_cell.length_a   1.000
_cell.length_b   1.000
_cell.length_c   1.000
_cell.angle_alpha   90.00
_cell.angle_beta   90.00
_cell.angle_gamma   90.00
#
_symmetry.space_group_name_H-M   'P 1'
#
loop_
_entity.id
_entity.type
_entity.pdbx_description
1 polymer ?
#
loop_
_entity_poly.entity_id
_entity_poly.type
_entity_poly.pdbx_seq_one_letter_code
_entity_poly.pdbx_strand_id
1 'polypeptide(L)'
;MMEPVLDIITSYESRISTVEEFMSTAYEATIASESSFGALDEERERLKTSLQKALAKNCSLRRKDFNRLMERVLSESNGKREAIEEERGQLRERVKEYLNEQKELANCLREQIVGLAQEKADKSGLDAVINNIRAAYEGTGQQLLAMLRDFQLHLDAFQREQADINHKLQELMERGESLSIEDLRQLEAAKACQDRKTERELRREQVERLLAHFKQQRQESSRQQRQ
;
A
#
# COMPACT_ATOMS: atom_id res chain seq x y z
N MET A 1 -34.18 31.36 -11.48
CA MET A 1 -33.06 30.71 -12.18
C MET A 1 -31.84 30.46 -11.28
N MET A 2 -31.68 31.15 -10.16
CA MET A 2 -30.56 30.94 -9.21
C MET A 2 -30.74 29.69 -8.31
N GLU A 3 -31.97 29.31 -7.94
CA GLU A 3 -32.21 28.13 -7.08
C GLU A 3 -31.65 26.82 -7.65
N PRO A 4 -31.91 26.42 -8.91
CA PRO A 4 -31.39 25.14 -9.43
C PRO A 4 -29.85 25.12 -9.55
N VAL A 5 -29.20 26.27 -9.66
CA VAL A 5 -27.73 26.40 -9.72
C VAL A 5 -27.12 26.21 -8.31
N LEU A 6 -27.75 26.78 -7.28
CA LEU A 6 -27.38 26.58 -5.89
C LEU A 6 -27.53 25.12 -5.46
N ASP A 7 -28.61 24.45 -5.89
CA ASP A 7 -28.85 23.03 -5.63
C ASP A 7 -27.74 22.14 -6.25
N ILE A 8 -27.28 22.47 -7.45
CA ILE A 8 -26.18 21.76 -8.11
C ILE A 8 -24.87 21.93 -7.33
N ILE A 9 -24.54 23.18 -6.90
CA ILE A 9 -23.34 23.45 -6.10
C ILE A 9 -23.38 22.67 -4.79
N THR A 10 -24.49 22.76 -4.05
CA THR A 10 -24.68 22.10 -2.77
C THR A 10 -24.59 20.57 -2.91
N SER A 11 -25.20 20.02 -3.96
CA SER A 11 -25.10 18.58 -4.26
C SER A 11 -23.66 18.16 -4.54
N TYR A 12 -22.89 19.00 -5.25
CA TYR A 12 -21.49 18.71 -5.59
C TYR A 12 -20.59 18.82 -4.36
N GLU A 13 -20.77 19.84 -3.54
CA GLU A 13 -20.06 20.01 -2.27
C GLU A 13 -20.33 18.85 -1.30
N SER A 14 -21.58 18.40 -1.23
CA SER A 14 -21.93 17.21 -0.43
C SER A 14 -21.24 15.94 -0.94
N ARG A 15 -21.13 15.76 -2.24
CA ARG A 15 -20.42 14.61 -2.84
C ARG A 15 -18.93 14.68 -2.58
N ILE A 16 -18.30 15.86 -2.68
CA ILE A 16 -16.90 16.07 -2.36
C ILE A 16 -16.67 15.71 -0.89
N SER A 17 -17.47 16.23 0.04
CA SER A 17 -17.36 15.94 1.46
C SER A 17 -17.50 14.43 1.75
N THR A 18 -18.42 13.73 1.09
CA THR A 18 -18.59 12.28 1.24
C THR A 18 -17.35 11.52 0.77
N VAL A 19 -16.73 11.95 -0.33
CA VAL A 19 -15.51 11.31 -0.84
C VAL A 19 -14.30 11.63 0.04
N GLU A 20 -14.18 12.83 0.56
CA GLU A 20 -13.16 13.20 1.55
C GLU A 20 -13.26 12.32 2.81
N GLU A 21 -14.47 12.15 3.34
CA GLU A 21 -14.73 11.29 4.49
C GLU A 21 -14.40 9.83 4.19
N PHE A 22 -14.81 9.33 3.02
CA PHE A 22 -14.49 7.97 2.58
C PHE A 22 -12.98 7.74 2.43
N MET A 23 -12.26 8.66 1.77
CA MET A 23 -10.82 8.56 1.58
C MET A 23 -10.06 8.65 2.91
N SER A 24 -10.49 9.55 3.80
CA SER A 24 -9.93 9.67 5.15
C SER A 24 -10.13 8.39 5.95
N THR A 25 -11.35 7.85 5.93
CA THR A 25 -11.70 6.60 6.62
C THR A 25 -10.92 5.41 6.07
N ALA A 26 -10.79 5.30 4.74
CA ALA A 26 -10.02 4.24 4.10
C ALA A 26 -8.53 4.32 4.45
N TYR A 27 -7.98 5.53 4.48
CA TYR A 27 -6.60 5.76 4.90
C TYR A 27 -6.39 5.44 6.38
N GLU A 28 -7.28 5.88 7.27
CA GLU A 28 -7.23 5.57 8.70
C GLU A 28 -7.36 4.07 8.98
N ALA A 29 -8.26 3.38 8.29
CA ALA A 29 -8.40 1.92 8.39
C ALA A 29 -7.11 1.19 7.97
N THR A 30 -6.45 1.69 6.92
CA THR A 30 -5.18 1.15 6.46
C THR A 30 -4.07 1.36 7.48
N ILE A 31 -4.01 2.54 8.13
CA ILE A 31 -3.04 2.83 9.21
C ILE A 31 -3.37 2.04 10.49
N ALA A 32 -4.64 1.88 10.84
CA ALA A 32 -5.04 1.12 12.03
C ALA A 32 -4.56 -0.33 11.97
N SER A 33 -4.45 -0.91 10.78
CA SER A 33 -3.86 -2.25 10.60
C SER A 33 -2.38 -2.31 10.98
N GLU A 34 -1.68 -1.18 11.00
CA GLU A 34 -0.28 -1.08 11.46
C GLU A 34 -0.10 -1.32 12.97
N SER A 35 -1.11 -1.05 13.79
CA SER A 35 -1.00 -1.29 15.23
C SER A 35 -0.69 -2.75 15.56
N SER A 36 -1.06 -3.67 14.65
CA SER A 36 -0.72 -5.09 14.74
C SER A 36 0.78 -5.37 14.58
N PHE A 37 1.55 -4.51 13.89
CA PHE A 37 3.00 -4.68 13.76
C PHE A 37 3.74 -4.51 15.06
N GLY A 38 3.32 -3.57 15.91
CA GLY A 38 3.92 -3.36 17.22
C GLY A 38 3.88 -4.63 18.07
N ALA A 39 2.72 -5.31 18.09
CA ALA A 39 2.55 -6.56 18.80
C ALA A 39 3.44 -7.69 18.24
N LEU A 40 3.53 -7.83 16.91
CA LEU A 40 4.39 -8.82 16.25
C LEU A 40 5.88 -8.56 16.50
N ASP A 41 6.30 -7.31 16.53
CA ASP A 41 7.68 -6.92 16.83
C ASP A 41 8.04 -7.19 18.30
N GLU A 42 7.17 -6.85 19.24
CA GLU A 42 7.36 -7.18 20.65
C GLU A 42 7.46 -8.69 20.89
N GLU A 43 6.60 -9.46 20.27
CA GLU A 43 6.64 -10.92 20.32
C GLU A 43 7.97 -11.44 19.78
N ARG A 44 8.43 -10.92 18.65
CA ARG A 44 9.71 -11.27 18.03
C ARG A 44 10.90 -11.00 18.95
N GLU A 45 10.95 -9.84 19.58
CA GLU A 45 12.03 -9.50 20.50
C GLU A 45 12.02 -10.38 21.75
N ARG A 46 10.84 -10.78 22.23
CA ARG A 46 10.72 -11.77 23.30
C ARG A 46 11.25 -13.14 22.88
N LEU A 47 10.83 -13.63 21.70
CA LEU A 47 11.29 -14.91 21.13
C LEU A 47 12.81 -14.89 20.90
N LYS A 48 13.34 -13.84 20.31
CA LYS A 48 14.79 -13.66 20.07
C LYS A 48 15.59 -13.68 21.36
N THR A 49 15.12 -12.99 22.41
CA THR A 49 15.76 -12.99 23.73
C THR A 49 15.75 -14.38 24.35
N SER A 50 14.66 -15.11 24.24
CA SER A 50 14.49 -16.46 24.78
C SER A 50 15.35 -17.48 24.03
N LEU A 51 15.37 -17.42 22.69
CA LEU A 51 16.25 -18.23 21.84
C LEU A 51 17.74 -18.00 22.14
N GLN A 52 18.14 -16.74 22.35
CA GLN A 52 19.51 -16.40 22.71
C GLN A 52 19.93 -17.08 24.04
N LYS A 53 19.05 -17.02 25.05
CA LYS A 53 19.30 -17.66 26.35
C LYS A 53 19.39 -19.19 26.23
N ALA A 54 18.49 -19.80 25.46
CA ALA A 54 18.47 -21.25 25.23
C ALA A 54 19.73 -21.73 24.51
N LEU A 55 20.13 -21.06 23.42
CA LEU A 55 21.32 -21.42 22.66
C LEU A 55 22.63 -21.12 23.42
N ALA A 56 22.66 -20.09 24.25
CA ALA A 56 23.80 -19.82 25.13
C ALA A 56 23.98 -20.97 26.16
N LYS A 57 22.87 -21.53 26.65
CA LYS A 57 22.88 -22.67 27.59
C LYS A 57 23.24 -23.96 26.88
N ASN A 58 22.58 -24.26 25.75
CA ASN A 58 22.70 -25.58 25.08
C ASN A 58 24.00 -25.74 24.31
N CYS A 59 24.45 -24.67 23.62
CA CYS A 59 25.54 -24.73 22.66
C CYS A 59 26.66 -23.73 22.93
N SER A 60 26.66 -23.03 24.07
CA SER A 60 27.64 -21.97 24.42
C SER A 60 27.77 -20.89 23.32
N LEU A 61 26.68 -20.63 22.57
CA LEU A 61 26.67 -19.65 21.49
C LEU A 61 26.85 -18.22 22.04
N ARG A 62 27.84 -17.51 21.49
CA ARG A 62 28.10 -16.13 21.90
C ARG A 62 27.00 -15.20 21.36
N ARG A 63 26.67 -14.18 22.16
CA ARG A 63 25.66 -13.18 21.78
C ARG A 63 25.94 -12.52 20.42
N LYS A 64 27.21 -12.25 20.10
CA LYS A 64 27.59 -11.68 18.79
C LYS A 64 27.25 -12.60 17.63
N ASP A 65 27.51 -13.89 17.77
CA ASP A 65 27.26 -14.85 16.70
C ASP A 65 25.77 -15.10 16.52
N PHE A 66 25.01 -15.14 17.62
CA PHE A 66 23.54 -15.17 17.59
C PHE A 66 22.97 -13.94 16.86
N ASN A 67 23.38 -12.74 17.23
CA ASN A 67 22.88 -11.53 16.60
C ASN A 67 23.17 -11.52 15.10
N ARG A 68 24.37 -11.93 14.67
CA ARG A 68 24.73 -12.03 13.24
C ARG A 68 23.86 -13.04 12.48
N LEU A 69 23.50 -14.17 13.10
CA LEU A 69 22.57 -15.13 12.51
C LEU A 69 21.18 -14.54 12.38
N MET A 70 20.66 -13.92 13.44
CA MET A 70 19.35 -13.29 13.43
C MET A 70 19.26 -12.11 12.45
N GLU A 71 20.30 -11.30 12.34
CA GLU A 71 20.37 -10.24 11.32
C GLU A 71 20.22 -10.80 9.91
N ARG A 72 20.84 -11.94 9.59
CA ARG A 72 20.69 -12.59 8.27
C ARG A 72 19.28 -13.15 8.04
N VAL A 73 18.68 -13.75 9.07
CA VAL A 73 17.30 -14.25 9.01
C VAL A 73 16.29 -13.10 8.79
N LEU A 74 16.56 -11.94 9.38
CA LEU A 74 15.63 -10.80 9.37
C LEU A 74 15.97 -9.73 8.32
N SER A 75 17.13 -9.82 7.63
CA SER A 75 17.62 -8.76 6.73
C SER A 75 16.61 -8.37 5.64
N GLU A 76 16.00 -9.34 5.00
CA GLU A 76 14.99 -9.09 3.96
C GLU A 76 13.68 -8.54 4.54
N SER A 77 13.26 -9.06 5.69
CA SER A 77 12.10 -8.56 6.42
C SER A 77 12.26 -7.08 6.81
N ASN A 78 13.45 -6.67 7.24
CA ASN A 78 13.75 -5.28 7.54
C ASN A 78 13.70 -4.39 6.29
N GLY A 79 14.27 -4.85 5.17
CA GLY A 79 14.19 -4.14 3.90
C GLY A 79 12.75 -3.97 3.39
N LYS A 80 11.91 -5.00 3.53
CA LYS A 80 10.48 -4.92 3.18
C LYS A 80 9.74 -3.94 4.09
N ARG A 81 10.09 -3.90 5.37
CA ARG A 81 9.53 -2.92 6.30
C ARG A 81 9.82 -1.49 5.88
N GLU A 82 11.09 -1.20 5.56
CA GLU A 82 11.49 0.13 5.07
C GLU A 82 10.72 0.50 3.80
N ALA A 83 10.56 -0.43 2.87
CA ALA A 83 9.79 -0.21 1.65
C ALA A 83 8.30 0.10 1.93
N ILE A 84 7.67 -0.59 2.88
CA ILE A 84 6.29 -0.33 3.30
C ILE A 84 6.16 1.04 3.99
N GLU A 85 7.12 1.43 4.82
CA GLU A 85 7.13 2.73 5.46
C GLU A 85 7.29 3.87 4.43
N GLU A 86 8.12 3.66 3.41
CA GLU A 86 8.26 4.60 2.28
C GLU A 86 6.97 4.69 1.46
N GLU A 87 6.38 3.55 1.08
CA GLU A 87 5.12 3.49 0.34
C GLU A 87 3.98 4.18 1.11
N ARG A 88 3.92 3.98 2.44
CA ARG A 88 3.00 4.70 3.31
C ARG A 88 3.20 6.21 3.26
N GLY A 89 4.45 6.65 3.32
CA GLY A 89 4.79 8.08 3.21
C GLY A 89 4.29 8.67 1.89
N GLN A 90 4.55 7.99 0.78
CA GLN A 90 4.09 8.40 -0.56
C GLN A 90 2.56 8.44 -0.64
N LEU A 91 1.88 7.41 -0.12
CA LEU A 91 0.43 7.34 -0.09
C LEU A 91 -0.18 8.49 0.73
N ARG A 92 0.39 8.79 1.90
CA ARG A 92 -0.04 9.90 2.74
C ARG A 92 0.04 11.25 2.03
N GLU A 93 1.15 11.51 1.36
CA GLU A 93 1.31 12.76 0.59
C GLU A 93 0.33 12.80 -0.59
N ARG A 94 0.11 11.68 -1.28
CA ARG A 94 -0.84 11.61 -2.38
C ARG A 94 -2.29 11.81 -1.94
N VAL A 95 -2.68 11.29 -0.77
CA VAL A 95 -4.01 11.56 -0.16
C VAL A 95 -4.17 13.04 0.15
N LYS A 96 -3.16 13.69 0.72
CA LYS A 96 -3.20 15.13 1.01
C LYS A 96 -3.31 15.97 -0.26
N GLU A 97 -2.51 15.65 -1.27
CA GLU A 97 -2.57 16.33 -2.58
C GLU A 97 -3.97 16.21 -3.17
N TYR A 98 -4.53 15.00 -3.20
CA TYR A 98 -5.87 14.74 -3.69
C TYR A 98 -6.91 15.56 -2.93
N LEU A 99 -6.89 15.58 -1.60
CA LEU A 99 -7.83 16.36 -0.79
C LEU A 99 -7.71 17.87 -1.05
N ASN A 100 -6.50 18.38 -1.28
CA ASN A 100 -6.28 19.77 -1.65
C ASN A 100 -6.79 20.08 -3.06
N GLU A 101 -6.49 19.23 -4.04
CA GLU A 101 -7.02 19.34 -5.41
C GLU A 101 -8.56 19.37 -5.43
N GLN A 102 -9.20 18.57 -4.57
CA GLN A 102 -10.66 18.55 -4.44
C GLN A 102 -11.21 19.90 -3.92
N LYS A 103 -10.54 20.48 -2.93
CA LYS A 103 -10.93 21.80 -2.38
C LYS A 103 -10.77 22.92 -3.42
N GLU A 104 -9.67 22.89 -4.15
CA GLU A 104 -9.41 23.85 -5.24
C GLU A 104 -10.44 23.71 -6.36
N LEU A 105 -10.78 22.48 -6.76
CA LEU A 105 -11.82 22.19 -7.74
C LEU A 105 -13.20 22.68 -7.27
N ALA A 106 -13.55 22.47 -6.01
CA ALA A 106 -14.81 22.97 -5.45
C ALA A 106 -14.88 24.50 -5.48
N ASN A 107 -13.80 25.19 -5.12
CA ASN A 107 -13.72 26.64 -5.16
C ASN A 107 -13.80 27.16 -6.61
N CYS A 108 -13.06 26.58 -7.53
CA CYS A 108 -13.07 26.92 -8.95
C CYS A 108 -14.49 26.73 -9.56
N LEU A 109 -15.15 25.61 -9.22
CA LEU A 109 -16.53 25.34 -9.64
C LEU A 109 -17.47 26.44 -9.14
N ARG A 110 -17.38 26.81 -7.86
CA ARG A 110 -18.19 27.86 -7.27
C ARG A 110 -18.01 29.20 -8.00
N GLU A 111 -16.75 29.60 -8.25
CA GLU A 111 -16.42 30.84 -8.95
C GLU A 111 -16.95 30.84 -10.40
N GLN A 112 -16.74 29.74 -11.13
CA GLN A 112 -17.21 29.61 -12.50
C GLN A 112 -18.74 29.63 -12.61
N ILE A 113 -19.45 28.93 -11.72
CA ILE A 113 -20.91 28.90 -11.71
C ILE A 113 -21.47 30.29 -11.35
N VAL A 114 -20.88 30.98 -10.38
CA VAL A 114 -21.28 32.37 -10.01
C VAL A 114 -21.04 33.31 -11.19
N GLY A 115 -19.91 33.22 -11.90
CA GLY A 115 -19.62 34.01 -13.09
C GLY A 115 -20.62 33.77 -14.21
N LEU A 116 -20.91 32.50 -14.52
CA LEU A 116 -21.90 32.13 -15.54
C LEU A 116 -23.34 32.58 -15.18
N ALA A 117 -23.69 32.54 -13.91
CA ALA A 117 -24.99 33.06 -13.44
C ALA A 117 -25.15 34.56 -13.63
N GLN A 118 -24.06 35.35 -13.55
CA GLN A 118 -24.03 36.77 -13.78
C GLN A 118 -24.11 37.16 -15.27
N GLU A 119 -23.45 36.36 -16.13
CA GLU A 119 -23.36 36.65 -17.58
C GLU A 119 -24.56 36.15 -18.40
N LYS A 120 -25.62 35.58 -17.79
CA LYS A 120 -26.75 34.90 -18.49
C LYS A 120 -26.28 33.81 -19.47
N ALA A 121 -25.19 33.12 -19.13
CA ALA A 121 -24.60 32.10 -19.98
C ALA A 121 -25.53 30.92 -20.27
N ASP A 122 -25.34 30.34 -21.44
CA ASP A 122 -26.13 29.21 -21.97
C ASP A 122 -25.92 27.95 -21.13
N LYS A 123 -26.96 27.15 -20.92
CA LYS A 123 -26.93 25.87 -20.21
C LYS A 123 -25.78 24.94 -20.69
N SER A 124 -25.44 25.02 -21.96
CA SER A 124 -24.39 24.21 -22.59
C SER A 124 -23.00 24.48 -22.01
N GLY A 125 -22.67 25.73 -21.64
CA GLY A 125 -21.40 26.08 -21.02
C GLY A 125 -21.27 25.50 -19.59
N LEU A 126 -22.37 25.50 -18.84
CA LEU A 126 -22.40 24.97 -17.48
C LEU A 126 -22.22 23.45 -17.47
N ASP A 127 -22.91 22.72 -18.36
CA ASP A 127 -22.79 21.29 -18.50
C ASP A 127 -21.37 20.85 -18.92
N ALA A 128 -20.71 21.63 -19.79
CA ALA A 128 -19.32 21.37 -20.19
C ALA A 128 -18.35 21.51 -19.01
N VAL A 129 -18.49 22.56 -18.19
CA VAL A 129 -17.66 22.78 -16.99
C VAL A 129 -17.85 21.64 -15.99
N ILE A 130 -19.11 21.27 -15.69
CA ILE A 130 -19.42 20.19 -14.76
C ILE A 130 -18.85 18.84 -15.25
N ASN A 131 -18.98 18.54 -16.55
CA ASN A 131 -18.45 17.30 -17.12
C ASN A 131 -16.93 17.23 -17.09
N ASN A 132 -16.22 18.34 -17.37
CA ASN A 132 -14.76 18.39 -17.29
C ASN A 132 -14.25 18.19 -15.85
N ILE A 133 -14.90 18.83 -14.88
CA ILE A 133 -14.56 18.66 -13.47
C ILE A 133 -14.84 17.23 -13.01
N ARG A 134 -15.99 16.66 -13.40
CA ARG A 134 -16.32 15.26 -13.10
C ARG A 134 -15.28 14.30 -13.67
N ALA A 135 -14.85 14.47 -14.92
CA ALA A 135 -13.87 13.60 -15.55
C ALA A 135 -12.51 13.66 -14.85
N ALA A 136 -12.04 14.86 -14.51
CA ALA A 136 -10.80 15.03 -13.74
C ALA A 136 -10.90 14.39 -12.35
N TYR A 137 -12.03 14.54 -11.69
CA TYR A 137 -12.30 14.01 -10.36
C TYR A 137 -12.31 12.48 -10.32
N GLU A 138 -13.05 11.84 -11.23
CA GLU A 138 -13.19 10.38 -11.28
C GLU A 138 -11.85 9.70 -11.58
N GLY A 139 -11.02 10.27 -12.46
CA GLY A 139 -9.74 9.71 -12.83
C GLY A 139 -8.74 9.67 -11.66
N THR A 140 -8.57 10.79 -10.96
CA THR A 140 -7.61 10.90 -9.84
C THR A 140 -8.09 10.08 -8.63
N GLY A 141 -9.40 10.10 -8.35
CA GLY A 141 -9.98 9.32 -7.26
C GLY A 141 -9.83 7.80 -7.45
N GLN A 142 -10.04 7.31 -8.67
CA GLN A 142 -9.84 5.89 -8.99
C GLN A 142 -8.39 5.45 -8.86
N GLN A 143 -7.43 6.30 -9.28
CA GLN A 143 -6.01 6.01 -9.11
C GLN A 143 -5.62 5.93 -7.64
N LEU A 144 -6.10 6.86 -6.82
CA LEU A 144 -5.82 6.84 -5.39
C LEU A 144 -6.42 5.62 -4.68
N LEU A 145 -7.65 5.24 -5.03
CA LEU A 145 -8.28 4.02 -4.52
C LEU A 145 -7.49 2.76 -4.91
N ALA A 146 -6.98 2.70 -6.13
CA ALA A 146 -6.11 1.61 -6.56
C ALA A 146 -4.82 1.56 -5.73
N MET A 147 -4.16 2.70 -5.50
CA MET A 147 -2.96 2.78 -4.65
C MET A 147 -3.24 2.36 -3.20
N LEU A 148 -4.37 2.78 -2.60
CA LEU A 148 -4.78 2.37 -1.25
C LEU A 148 -4.97 0.85 -1.17
N ARG A 149 -5.62 0.27 -2.17
CA ARG A 149 -5.85 -1.17 -2.25
C ARG A 149 -4.56 -1.96 -2.40
N ASP A 150 -3.66 -1.50 -3.27
CA ASP A 150 -2.38 -2.15 -3.50
C ASP A 150 -1.53 -2.10 -2.23
N PHE A 151 -1.48 -0.94 -1.56
CA PHE A 151 -0.79 -0.80 -0.28
C PHE A 151 -1.36 -1.74 0.79
N GLN A 152 -2.69 -1.86 0.91
CA GLN A 152 -3.32 -2.79 1.84
C GLN A 152 -2.92 -4.24 1.56
N LEU A 153 -2.86 -4.64 0.29
CA LEU A 153 -2.41 -5.99 -0.09
C LEU A 153 -0.94 -6.23 0.29
N HIS A 154 -0.06 -5.24 0.08
CA HIS A 154 1.34 -5.32 0.49
C HIS A 154 1.49 -5.41 2.01
N LEU A 155 0.71 -4.63 2.74
CA LEU A 155 0.66 -4.61 4.19
C LEU A 155 0.22 -5.97 4.76
N ASP A 156 -0.88 -6.53 4.24
CA ASP A 156 -1.40 -7.84 4.63
C ASP A 156 -0.40 -8.96 4.34
N ALA A 157 0.26 -8.91 3.18
CA ALA A 157 1.29 -9.87 2.81
C ALA A 157 2.49 -9.82 3.76
N PHE A 158 2.92 -8.60 4.12
CA PHE A 158 4.00 -8.39 5.06
C PHE A 158 3.63 -8.86 6.47
N GLN A 159 2.41 -8.59 6.95
CA GLN A 159 1.93 -9.07 8.25
C GLN A 159 1.97 -10.60 8.34
N ARG A 160 1.50 -11.29 7.30
CA ARG A 160 1.54 -12.75 7.23
C ARG A 160 2.98 -13.27 7.28
N GLU A 161 3.88 -12.64 6.57
CA GLU A 161 5.30 -12.99 6.60
C GLU A 161 5.91 -12.81 7.99
N GLN A 162 5.56 -11.72 8.68
CA GLN A 162 6.03 -11.45 10.04
C GLN A 162 5.49 -12.50 11.03
N ALA A 163 4.21 -12.85 10.93
CA ALA A 163 3.59 -13.90 11.74
C ALA A 163 4.24 -15.27 11.47
N ASP A 164 4.54 -15.60 10.22
CA ASP A 164 5.22 -16.85 9.84
C ASP A 164 6.64 -16.92 10.42
N ILE A 165 7.38 -15.82 10.41
CA ILE A 165 8.69 -15.74 11.06
C ILE A 165 8.58 -15.97 12.56
N ASN A 166 7.63 -15.30 13.24
CA ASN A 166 7.42 -15.46 14.67
C ASN A 166 7.02 -16.91 15.00
N HIS A 167 6.15 -17.52 14.21
CA HIS A 167 5.77 -18.92 14.36
C HIS A 167 6.98 -19.88 14.25
N LYS A 168 7.82 -19.68 13.25
CA LYS A 168 9.04 -20.50 13.09
C LYS A 168 10.04 -20.32 14.25
N LEU A 169 10.16 -19.09 14.77
CA LEU A 169 10.99 -18.84 15.95
C LEU A 169 10.40 -19.51 17.20
N GLN A 170 9.08 -19.55 17.33
CA GLN A 170 8.39 -20.25 18.40
C GLN A 170 8.58 -21.77 18.30
N GLU A 171 8.43 -22.37 17.11
CA GLU A 171 8.73 -23.80 16.88
C GLU A 171 10.15 -24.16 17.29
N LEU A 172 11.14 -23.28 17.02
CA LEU A 172 12.50 -23.48 17.47
C LEU A 172 12.61 -23.45 19.00
N MET A 173 11.87 -22.55 19.66
CA MET A 173 11.83 -22.48 21.12
C MET A 173 11.25 -23.74 21.74
N GLU A 174 10.23 -24.35 21.13
CA GLU A 174 9.57 -25.58 21.63
C GLU A 174 10.51 -26.78 21.61
N ARG A 175 11.59 -26.76 20.82
CA ARG A 175 12.63 -27.81 20.86
C ARG A 175 13.41 -27.85 22.17
N GLY A 176 13.38 -26.81 22.98
CA GLY A 176 13.95 -26.77 24.31
C GLY A 176 15.44 -27.12 24.34
N GLU A 177 15.81 -28.18 25.02
CA GLU A 177 17.20 -28.62 25.17
C GLU A 177 17.81 -29.22 23.88
N SER A 178 16.99 -29.64 22.93
CA SER A 178 17.46 -30.17 21.62
C SER A 178 17.78 -29.04 20.63
N LEU A 179 17.50 -27.78 20.96
CA LEU A 179 17.77 -26.63 20.12
C LEU A 179 19.27 -26.44 19.87
N SER A 180 19.66 -26.38 18.59
CA SER A 180 21.05 -26.30 18.14
C SER A 180 21.29 -25.08 17.22
N ILE A 181 22.54 -24.75 16.98
CA ILE A 181 22.92 -23.69 16.02
C ILE A 181 22.49 -24.07 14.60
N GLU A 182 22.48 -25.37 14.31
CA GLU A 182 22.11 -25.86 12.98
C GLU A 182 20.64 -25.62 12.65
N ASP A 183 19.77 -25.62 13.65
CA ASP A 183 18.34 -25.29 13.47
C ASP A 183 18.18 -23.82 13.01
N LEU A 184 18.95 -22.88 13.55
CA LEU A 184 18.94 -21.49 13.08
C LEU A 184 19.51 -21.35 11.66
N ARG A 185 20.56 -22.10 11.32
CA ARG A 185 21.10 -22.12 9.95
C ARG A 185 20.14 -22.72 8.96
N GLN A 186 19.41 -23.75 9.34
CA GLN A 186 18.35 -24.31 8.51
C GLN A 186 17.20 -23.31 8.28
N LEU A 187 16.82 -22.54 9.31
CA LEU A 187 15.85 -21.47 9.17
C LEU A 187 16.35 -20.38 8.20
N GLU A 188 17.62 -19.96 8.33
CA GLU A 188 18.26 -18.99 7.41
C GLU A 188 18.23 -19.51 5.96
N ALA A 189 18.64 -20.77 5.75
CA ALA A 189 18.68 -21.38 4.43
C ALA A 189 17.28 -21.56 3.82
N ALA A 190 16.29 -21.96 4.63
CA ALA A 190 14.90 -22.10 4.20
C ALA A 190 14.31 -20.74 3.80
N LYS A 191 14.56 -19.70 4.59
CA LYS A 191 14.14 -18.33 4.29
C LYS A 191 14.76 -17.86 2.96
N ALA A 192 16.08 -17.94 2.81
CA ALA A 192 16.79 -17.56 1.58
C ALA A 192 16.33 -18.37 0.34
N CYS A 193 15.83 -19.58 0.51
CA CYS A 193 15.24 -20.36 -0.59
C CYS A 193 13.85 -19.85 -0.96
N GLN A 194 13.03 -19.49 0.04
CA GLN A 194 11.70 -18.94 -0.15
C GLN A 194 11.78 -17.57 -0.86
N ASP A 195 12.68 -16.71 -0.41
CA ASP A 195 12.89 -15.38 -0.98
C ASP A 195 13.28 -15.45 -2.46
N ARG A 196 14.15 -16.38 -2.83
CA ARG A 196 14.51 -16.65 -4.24
C ARG A 196 13.33 -17.15 -5.07
N LYS A 197 12.40 -17.88 -4.49
CA LYS A 197 11.19 -18.33 -5.20
C LYS A 197 10.24 -17.17 -5.45
N THR A 198 9.95 -16.37 -4.44
CA THR A 198 9.09 -15.17 -4.57
C THR A 198 9.66 -14.17 -5.58
N GLU A 199 10.98 -13.94 -5.56
CA GLU A 199 11.63 -13.08 -6.55
C GLU A 199 11.49 -13.61 -8.00
N ARG A 200 11.60 -14.91 -8.20
CA ARG A 200 11.37 -15.53 -9.53
C ARG A 200 9.93 -15.41 -9.98
N GLU A 201 8.97 -15.55 -9.07
CA GLU A 201 7.55 -15.40 -9.36
C GLU A 201 7.24 -13.96 -9.75
N LEU A 202 7.71 -12.97 -8.98
CA LEU A 202 7.58 -11.55 -9.30
C LEU A 202 8.17 -11.19 -10.67
N ARG A 203 9.37 -11.71 -10.98
CA ARG A 203 9.98 -11.50 -12.31
C ARG A 203 9.14 -12.11 -13.44
N ARG A 204 8.53 -13.28 -13.22
CA ARG A 204 7.63 -13.89 -14.21
C ARG A 204 6.39 -13.02 -14.43
N GLU A 205 5.75 -12.55 -13.36
CA GLU A 205 4.59 -11.66 -13.46
C GLU A 205 4.93 -10.36 -14.19
N GLN A 206 6.08 -9.76 -13.89
CA GLN A 206 6.55 -8.56 -14.61
C GLN A 206 6.72 -8.80 -16.11
N VAL A 207 7.32 -9.93 -16.48
CA VAL A 207 7.47 -10.32 -17.89
C VAL A 207 6.12 -10.56 -18.55
N GLU A 208 5.19 -11.23 -17.88
CA GLU A 208 3.83 -11.45 -18.38
C GLU A 208 3.07 -10.14 -18.60
N ARG A 209 3.16 -9.20 -17.66
CA ARG A 209 2.57 -7.85 -17.79
C ARG A 209 3.17 -7.09 -18.98
N LEU A 210 4.49 -7.12 -19.16
CA LEU A 210 5.15 -6.50 -20.30
C LEU A 210 4.70 -7.13 -21.62
N LEU A 211 4.62 -8.45 -21.69
CA LEU A 211 4.15 -9.16 -22.89
C LEU A 211 2.68 -8.85 -23.21
N ALA A 212 1.83 -8.73 -22.18
CA ALA A 212 0.44 -8.33 -22.36
C ALA A 212 0.33 -6.91 -22.93
N HIS A 213 1.11 -5.97 -22.37
CA HIS A 213 1.18 -4.60 -22.86
C HIS A 213 1.66 -4.51 -24.32
N PHE A 214 2.71 -5.24 -24.69
CA PHE A 214 3.16 -5.30 -26.09
C PHE A 214 2.14 -5.92 -27.04
N LYS A 215 1.41 -6.93 -26.60
CA LYS A 215 0.29 -7.49 -27.40
C LYS A 215 -0.80 -6.46 -27.63
N GLN A 216 -1.16 -5.71 -26.61
CA GLN A 216 -2.17 -4.65 -26.71
C GLN A 216 -1.72 -3.55 -27.64
N GLN A 217 -0.49 -3.04 -27.52
CA GLN A 217 0.06 -2.04 -28.44
C GLN A 217 0.06 -2.51 -29.91
N ARG A 218 0.44 -3.77 -30.17
CA ARG A 218 0.38 -4.34 -31.52
C ARG A 218 -1.04 -4.39 -32.07
N GLN A 219 -2.04 -4.73 -31.24
CA GLN A 219 -3.44 -4.75 -31.66
C GLN A 219 -3.95 -3.34 -31.98
N GLU A 220 -3.59 -2.34 -31.15
CA GLU A 220 -3.95 -0.95 -31.37
C GLU A 220 -3.32 -0.38 -32.65
N SER A 221 -2.02 -0.63 -32.85
CA SER A 221 -1.32 -0.23 -34.08
C SER A 221 -1.91 -0.88 -35.33
N SER A 222 -2.31 -2.16 -35.24
CA SER A 222 -2.94 -2.87 -36.37
C SER A 222 -4.36 -2.37 -36.66
N ARG A 223 -5.09 -1.84 -35.66
CA ARG A 223 -6.38 -1.20 -35.86
C ARG A 223 -6.26 0.16 -36.53
N GLN A 224 -5.25 0.96 -36.13
CA GLN A 224 -4.99 2.28 -36.73
C GLN A 224 -4.55 2.20 -38.19
N GLN A 225 -3.83 1.14 -38.59
CA GLN A 225 -3.43 0.92 -39.99
C GLN A 225 -4.58 0.44 -40.92
N ARG A 226 -5.71 0.03 -40.35
CA ARG A 226 -6.89 -0.44 -41.11
C ARG A 226 -7.98 0.62 -41.28
N GLN A 227 -7.80 1.78 -40.67
CA GLN A 227 -8.64 2.99 -40.88
C GLN A 227 -7.97 3.94 -41.87
#